data_3927c505c272b7f5db5ac7309ac4e2ff
#
_entry.id   3927c505c272b7f5db5ac7309ac4e2ff
#
_cell.length_a   1.000
_cell.length_b   1.000
_cell.length_c   1.000
_cell.angle_alpha   90.00
_cell.angle_beta   90.00
_cell.angle_gamma   90.00
#
_symmetry.space_group_name_H-M   'P 1'
#
loop_
_entity.id
_entity.type
_entity.pdbx_description
1 polymer ?
#
loop_
_entity_poly.entity_id
_entity_poly.type
_entity_poly.pdbx_seq_one_letter_code
_entity_poly.pdbx_strand_id
1 'polypeptide(L)'
;MELEYVPLLRIQRELYDQPRGMERFRSYLRTMVDARSGDLELPLVAMNPMGKDHVPALLDRLLAVDADGVGAVAMRAAAERPAARSVSGRYRVALVVADDAHGGWTNRYQSEFDHRFEGAALYKRGWITGILWTSEEPSAEAAGREVATAIQRFAHVRRHGPATTLKAMLKQEGEAMAAAGCREPVLDADDLAYTRETMAPYLVRGDRPTAVACLYGDEAARELGYPPLGFSARAGLALALDAAHHARQE
;
A
#
# COMPACT_ATOMS: atom_id res chain seq x y z
N MET A 1 9.08 -7.60 16.58
CA MET A 1 8.33 -6.34 16.83
C MET A 1 7.05 -6.63 17.58
N GLU A 2 6.63 -5.66 18.39
CA GLU A 2 5.32 -5.65 19.05
C GLU A 2 4.35 -4.85 18.16
N LEU A 3 3.22 -5.45 17.79
CA LEU A 3 2.23 -4.84 16.89
C LEU A 3 0.89 -4.67 17.61
N GLU A 4 0.29 -3.50 17.44
CA GLU A 4 -1.05 -3.15 17.90
C GLU A 4 -1.92 -2.79 16.70
N TYR A 5 -3.06 -3.46 16.53
CA TYR A 5 -4.00 -3.11 15.46
C TYR A 5 -4.95 -1.98 15.91
N VAL A 6 -5.07 -0.95 15.09
CA VAL A 6 -5.96 0.19 15.33
C VAL A 6 -7.06 0.19 14.25
N PRO A 7 -8.35 0.06 14.62
CA PRO A 7 -9.46 -0.06 13.66
C PRO A 7 -9.84 1.31 13.09
N LEU A 8 -9.11 1.78 12.08
CA LEU A 8 -9.32 3.11 11.50
C LEU A 8 -10.48 3.18 10.51
N LEU A 9 -10.95 2.07 9.93
CA LEU A 9 -12.05 2.10 8.96
C LEU A 9 -13.34 2.65 9.60
N ARG A 10 -13.61 2.30 10.85
CA ARG A 10 -14.75 2.86 11.60
C ARG A 10 -14.59 4.36 11.82
N ILE A 11 -13.40 4.81 12.24
CA ILE A 11 -13.10 6.24 12.46
C ILE A 11 -13.27 7.03 11.15
N GLN A 12 -12.77 6.48 10.04
CA GLN A 12 -12.99 7.08 8.72
C GLN A 12 -14.48 7.17 8.39
N ARG A 13 -15.26 6.09 8.63
CA ARG A 13 -16.68 6.06 8.33
C ARG A 13 -17.45 7.11 9.13
N GLU A 14 -17.18 7.26 10.42
CA GLU A 14 -17.81 8.24 11.31
C GLU A 14 -17.58 9.70 10.84
N LEU A 15 -16.42 9.99 10.24
CA LEU A 15 -16.17 11.31 9.65
C LEU A 15 -17.15 11.66 8.52
N TYR A 16 -17.64 10.65 7.78
CA TYR A 16 -18.62 10.85 6.71
C TYR A 16 -20.06 11.00 7.20
N ASP A 17 -20.37 10.78 8.47
CA ASP A 17 -21.69 11.10 9.05
C ASP A 17 -21.94 12.61 9.10
N GLN A 18 -20.88 13.41 9.08
CA GLN A 18 -21.00 14.86 8.94
C GLN A 18 -21.28 15.25 7.49
N PRO A 19 -22.13 16.25 7.24
CA PRO A 19 -22.37 16.77 5.90
C PRO A 19 -21.07 17.20 5.22
N ARG A 20 -20.97 16.93 3.91
CA ARG A 20 -19.84 17.35 3.09
C ARG A 20 -19.63 18.87 3.17
N GLY A 21 -18.46 19.30 3.64
CA GLY A 21 -18.16 20.73 3.78
C GLY A 21 -17.00 20.99 4.75
N MET A 22 -16.82 22.25 5.08
CA MET A 22 -15.71 22.70 5.93
C MET A 22 -15.76 22.12 7.34
N GLU A 23 -16.93 21.78 7.85
CA GLU A 23 -17.06 21.16 9.17
C GLU A 23 -16.49 19.75 9.19
N ARG A 24 -16.85 18.90 8.18
CA ARG A 24 -16.23 17.59 8.01
C ARG A 24 -14.72 17.69 7.84
N PHE A 25 -14.24 18.64 7.05
CA PHE A 25 -12.81 18.87 6.85
C PHE A 25 -12.09 19.24 8.16
N ARG A 26 -12.68 20.12 8.97
CA ARG A 26 -12.13 20.48 10.29
C ARG A 26 -12.13 19.28 11.25
N SER A 27 -13.16 18.46 11.22
CA SER A 27 -13.22 17.23 12.03
C SER A 27 -12.15 16.24 11.61
N TYR A 28 -11.96 16.06 10.31
CA TYR A 28 -10.86 15.25 9.77
C TYR A 28 -9.49 15.73 10.28
N LEU A 29 -9.20 17.04 10.21
CA LEU A 29 -7.94 17.59 10.70
C LEU A 29 -7.77 17.36 12.21
N ARG A 30 -8.83 17.59 13.03
CA ARG A 30 -8.78 17.33 14.47
C ARG A 30 -8.58 15.86 14.82
N THR A 31 -9.08 14.95 14.01
CA THR A 31 -8.91 13.51 14.20
C THR A 31 -7.50 13.06 13.80
N MET A 32 -6.94 13.68 12.75
CA MET A 32 -5.65 13.30 12.19
C MET A 32 -4.46 13.84 12.98
N VAL A 33 -4.59 15.01 13.60
CA VAL A 33 -3.49 15.75 14.23
C VAL A 33 -3.71 15.88 15.73
N ASP A 34 -2.71 15.53 16.52
CA ASP A 34 -2.70 15.76 17.96
C ASP A 34 -2.72 17.26 18.27
N ALA A 35 -3.69 17.72 19.04
CA ALA A 35 -3.91 19.12 19.34
C ALA A 35 -2.78 19.77 20.18
N ARG A 36 -1.97 18.98 20.88
CA ARG A 36 -0.91 19.48 21.77
C ARG A 36 0.42 19.56 21.04
N SER A 37 0.78 18.51 20.29
CA SER A 37 2.06 18.41 19.60
C SER A 37 2.01 18.97 18.17
N GLY A 38 0.82 19.03 17.56
CA GLY A 38 0.66 19.34 16.15
C GLY A 38 1.18 18.25 15.21
N ASP A 39 1.57 17.08 15.75
CA ASP A 39 2.07 15.95 14.95
C ASP A 39 0.92 15.02 14.54
N LEU A 40 1.21 14.15 13.59
CA LEU A 40 0.26 13.16 13.09
C LEU A 40 -0.05 12.13 14.17
N GLU A 41 -1.29 12.07 14.62
CA GLU A 41 -1.78 11.05 15.56
C GLU A 41 -2.33 9.83 14.84
N LEU A 42 -3.17 10.04 13.81
CA LEU A 42 -3.71 8.96 12.97
C LEU A 42 -3.27 9.11 11.51
N PRO A 43 -2.89 8.03 10.83
CA PRO A 43 -2.31 8.06 9.49
C PRO A 43 -3.38 8.18 8.39
N LEU A 44 -4.29 9.14 8.51
CA LEU A 44 -5.41 9.37 7.58
C LEU A 44 -5.05 10.25 6.36
N VAL A 45 -3.77 10.44 6.06
CA VAL A 45 -3.31 11.31 4.98
C VAL A 45 -3.87 10.92 3.61
N ALA A 46 -4.04 9.62 3.37
CA ALA A 46 -4.62 9.10 2.12
C ALA A 46 -6.15 9.26 2.03
N MET A 47 -6.84 9.58 3.14
CA MET A 47 -8.28 9.75 3.16
C MET A 47 -8.70 11.01 2.42
N ASN A 48 -9.76 10.92 1.58
CA ASN A 48 -10.43 12.09 1.01
C ASN A 48 -11.58 12.57 1.92
N PRO A 49 -11.40 13.59 2.77
CA PRO A 49 -12.47 14.06 3.66
C PRO A 49 -13.66 14.68 2.90
N MET A 50 -13.45 15.03 1.63
CA MET A 50 -14.47 15.60 0.75
C MET A 50 -15.04 14.57 -0.23
N GLY A 51 -14.77 13.29 -0.01
CA GLY A 51 -15.30 12.18 -0.82
C GLY A 51 -16.82 12.18 -0.87
N LYS A 52 -17.35 11.76 -2.03
CA LYS A 52 -18.78 11.59 -2.27
C LYS A 52 -19.28 10.26 -1.71
N ASP A 53 -20.53 9.94 -1.94
CA ASP A 53 -21.24 8.79 -1.36
C ASP A 53 -20.61 7.41 -1.64
N HIS A 54 -19.82 7.29 -2.72
CA HIS A 54 -19.09 6.05 -3.02
C HIS A 54 -18.06 5.68 -1.95
N VAL A 55 -17.47 6.67 -1.25
CA VAL A 55 -16.47 6.40 -0.20
C VAL A 55 -17.11 5.83 1.07
N PRO A 56 -18.13 6.47 1.70
CA PRO A 56 -18.80 5.86 2.84
C PRO A 56 -19.50 4.53 2.47
N ALA A 57 -20.02 4.38 1.26
CA ALA A 57 -20.60 3.12 0.79
C ALA A 57 -19.55 1.98 0.73
N LEU A 58 -18.31 2.27 0.30
CA LEU A 58 -17.21 1.31 0.38
C LEU A 58 -16.87 0.97 1.82
N LEU A 59 -16.74 1.99 2.69
CA LEU A 59 -16.46 1.79 4.11
C LEU A 59 -17.52 0.93 4.79
N ASP A 60 -18.80 1.14 4.49
CA ASP A 60 -19.90 0.31 5.01
C ASP A 60 -19.76 -1.16 4.57
N ARG A 61 -19.38 -1.42 3.31
CA ARG A 61 -19.12 -2.78 2.81
C ARG A 61 -17.90 -3.42 3.48
N LEU A 62 -16.81 -2.66 3.70
CA LEU A 62 -15.62 -3.13 4.41
C LEU A 62 -15.91 -3.47 5.87
N LEU A 63 -16.72 -2.64 6.56
CA LEU A 63 -17.16 -2.91 7.92
C LEU A 63 -18.09 -4.14 7.99
N ALA A 64 -18.96 -4.33 6.99
CA ALA A 64 -19.84 -5.50 6.91
C ALA A 64 -19.07 -6.83 6.76
N VAL A 65 -17.90 -6.84 6.12
CA VAL A 65 -17.02 -8.02 6.03
C VAL A 65 -15.98 -8.08 7.15
N ASP A 66 -16.12 -7.26 8.17
CA ASP A 66 -15.20 -7.17 9.31
C ASP A 66 -13.73 -6.99 8.92
N ALA A 67 -13.47 -6.09 7.95
CA ALA A 67 -12.13 -5.90 7.40
C ALA A 67 -11.07 -5.52 8.45
N ASP A 68 -11.43 -4.75 9.48
CA ASP A 68 -10.54 -4.43 10.61
C ASP A 68 -10.25 -5.68 11.46
N GLY A 69 -11.23 -6.53 11.74
CA GLY A 69 -11.03 -7.79 12.46
C GLY A 69 -10.15 -8.77 11.68
N VAL A 70 -10.39 -8.91 10.38
CA VAL A 70 -9.55 -9.71 9.48
C VAL A 70 -8.13 -9.15 9.42
N GLY A 71 -7.98 -7.83 9.33
CA GLY A 71 -6.69 -7.15 9.39
C GLY A 71 -5.92 -7.44 10.67
N ALA A 72 -6.59 -7.44 11.82
CA ALA A 72 -5.99 -7.79 13.11
C ALA A 72 -5.53 -9.26 13.18
N VAL A 73 -6.27 -10.18 12.56
CA VAL A 73 -5.84 -11.59 12.43
C VAL A 73 -4.63 -11.71 11.52
N ALA A 74 -4.66 -11.07 10.35
CA ALA A 74 -3.57 -11.06 9.40
C ALA A 74 -2.28 -10.43 9.99
N MET A 75 -2.42 -9.37 10.78
CA MET A 75 -1.31 -8.75 11.51
C MET A 75 -0.60 -9.76 12.42
N ARG A 76 -1.35 -10.52 13.24
CA ARG A 76 -0.76 -11.54 14.13
C ARG A 76 -0.01 -12.60 13.34
N ALA A 77 -0.61 -13.11 12.28
CA ALA A 77 0.03 -14.11 11.41
C ALA A 77 1.28 -13.57 10.71
N ALA A 78 1.25 -12.33 10.23
CA ALA A 78 2.38 -11.68 9.57
C ALA A 78 3.53 -11.39 10.54
N ALA A 79 3.24 -11.07 11.81
CA ALA A 79 4.25 -10.83 12.86
C ALA A 79 5.10 -12.09 13.15
N GLU A 80 4.53 -13.28 12.98
CA GLU A 80 5.23 -14.55 13.20
C GLU A 80 6.19 -14.95 12.07
N ARG A 81 6.15 -14.26 10.93
CA ARG A 81 7.07 -14.54 9.81
C ARG A 81 8.51 -14.16 10.19
N PRO A 82 9.52 -14.91 9.74
CA PRO A 82 10.92 -14.70 10.14
C PRO A 82 11.41 -13.26 9.93
N ALA A 83 11.06 -12.64 8.80
CA ALA A 83 11.45 -11.27 8.51
C ALA A 83 10.88 -10.26 9.53
N ALA A 84 9.61 -10.42 9.92
CA ALA A 84 8.94 -9.58 10.90
C ALA A 84 9.47 -9.82 12.33
N ARG A 85 9.71 -11.07 12.70
CA ARG A 85 10.26 -11.44 14.02
C ARG A 85 11.65 -10.86 14.28
N SER A 86 12.45 -10.64 13.25
CA SER A 86 13.80 -10.08 13.38
C SER A 86 13.83 -8.56 13.63
N VAL A 87 12.71 -7.86 13.48
CA VAL A 87 12.60 -6.42 13.72
C VAL A 87 12.24 -6.16 15.19
N SER A 88 12.84 -5.15 15.80
CA SER A 88 12.51 -4.66 17.15
C SER A 88 11.64 -3.40 17.10
N GLY A 89 10.99 -3.09 18.23
CA GLY A 89 10.18 -1.89 18.41
C GLY A 89 8.69 -2.17 18.47
N ARG A 90 7.93 -1.12 18.81
CA ARG A 90 6.47 -1.14 18.93
C ARG A 90 5.86 -0.30 17.80
N TYR A 91 4.87 -0.87 17.10
CA TYR A 91 4.22 -0.23 15.96
C TYR A 91 2.71 -0.47 15.98
N ARG A 92 1.97 0.52 15.50
CA ARG A 92 0.53 0.45 15.26
C ARG A 92 0.28 0.09 13.81
N VAL A 93 -0.69 -0.78 13.58
CA VAL A 93 -1.07 -1.27 12.24
C VAL A 93 -2.52 -0.89 11.97
N ALA A 94 -2.82 -0.41 10.78
CA ALA A 94 -4.18 -0.02 10.40
C ALA A 94 -4.43 -0.18 8.90
N LEU A 95 -5.71 -0.25 8.53
CA LEU A 95 -6.20 -0.08 7.16
C LEU A 95 -6.76 1.34 6.98
N VAL A 96 -6.53 1.93 5.82
CA VAL A 96 -7.05 3.25 5.43
C VAL A 96 -7.62 3.16 4.02
N VAL A 97 -8.81 3.73 3.81
CA VAL A 97 -9.41 3.86 2.46
C VAL A 97 -8.90 5.14 1.80
N ALA A 98 -8.35 5.01 0.60
CA ALA A 98 -7.99 6.10 -0.29
C ALA A 98 -8.96 6.18 -1.46
N ASP A 99 -9.32 7.42 -1.85
CA ASP A 99 -10.26 7.69 -2.94
C ASP A 99 -9.52 7.94 -4.25
N ASP A 100 -9.52 6.95 -5.12
CA ASP A 100 -8.94 6.97 -6.47
C ASP A 100 -9.99 6.90 -7.58
N ALA A 101 -11.28 6.81 -7.22
CA ALA A 101 -12.37 6.74 -8.19
C ALA A 101 -12.95 8.14 -8.48
N HIS A 102 -13.53 8.28 -9.68
CA HIS A 102 -14.31 9.46 -10.09
C HIS A 102 -13.61 10.81 -9.90
N GLY A 103 -12.34 10.93 -10.25
CA GLY A 103 -11.56 12.15 -10.07
C GLY A 103 -11.29 12.43 -8.59
N GLY A 104 -10.99 11.38 -7.86
CA GLY A 104 -10.72 11.37 -6.44
C GLY A 104 -9.64 12.35 -5.98
N TRP A 105 -9.46 12.39 -4.68
CA TRP A 105 -8.50 13.24 -4.00
C TRP A 105 -7.04 12.87 -4.32
N THR A 106 -6.81 11.60 -4.61
CA THR A 106 -5.47 11.04 -4.81
C THR A 106 -5.32 10.43 -6.20
N ASN A 107 -4.17 10.65 -6.83
CA ASN A 107 -3.75 9.80 -7.93
C ASN A 107 -3.28 8.46 -7.37
N ARG A 108 -3.84 7.36 -7.87
CA ARG A 108 -3.57 6.02 -7.37
C ARG A 108 -2.09 5.66 -7.46
N TYR A 109 -1.51 5.78 -8.63
CA TYR A 109 -0.14 5.31 -8.87
C TYR A 109 0.91 6.12 -8.10
N GLN A 110 0.70 7.43 -7.97
CA GLN A 110 1.55 8.25 -7.12
C GLN A 110 1.44 7.85 -5.66
N SER A 111 0.22 7.72 -5.14
CA SER A 111 -0.01 7.37 -3.74
C SER A 111 0.46 5.95 -3.41
N GLU A 112 0.29 5.01 -4.34
CA GLU A 112 0.79 3.64 -4.20
C GLU A 112 2.33 3.61 -4.19
N PHE A 113 2.98 4.41 -5.05
CA PHE A 113 4.44 4.55 -5.07
C PHE A 113 4.97 5.12 -3.76
N ASP A 114 4.40 6.24 -3.30
CA ASP A 114 4.79 6.90 -2.06
C ASP A 114 4.62 5.96 -0.85
N HIS A 115 3.51 5.24 -0.81
CA HIS A 115 3.21 4.27 0.25
C HIS A 115 4.21 3.10 0.27
N ARG A 116 4.65 2.60 -0.88
CA ARG A 116 5.57 1.47 -0.99
C ARG A 116 7.03 1.86 -0.74
N PHE A 117 7.45 3.05 -1.18
CA PHE A 117 8.87 3.40 -1.24
C PHE A 117 9.24 4.66 -0.42
N GLU A 118 8.28 5.47 -0.02
CA GLU A 118 8.51 6.72 0.71
C GLU A 118 7.84 6.75 2.09
N GLY A 119 7.49 5.59 2.64
CA GLY A 119 6.79 5.43 3.92
C GLY A 119 7.61 5.77 5.19
N ALA A 120 8.87 6.20 5.07
CA ALA A 120 9.77 6.41 6.20
C ALA A 120 9.22 7.34 7.29
N ALA A 121 8.46 8.38 6.92
CA ALA A 121 7.85 9.31 7.85
C ALA A 121 6.78 8.67 8.74
N LEU A 122 5.96 7.77 8.19
CA LEU A 122 4.98 6.98 8.93
C LEU A 122 5.65 5.96 9.84
N TYR A 123 6.66 5.26 9.34
CA TYR A 123 7.43 4.29 10.11
C TYR A 123 8.13 4.92 11.32
N LYS A 124 8.68 6.14 11.16
CA LYS A 124 9.27 6.93 12.25
C LYS A 124 8.25 7.28 13.33
N ARG A 125 6.97 7.48 12.97
CA ARG A 125 5.85 7.72 13.89
C ARG A 125 5.23 6.44 14.45
N GLY A 126 5.81 5.30 14.14
CA GLY A 126 5.35 4.00 14.63
C GLY A 126 4.10 3.47 13.92
N TRP A 127 3.82 3.92 12.69
CA TRP A 127 2.69 3.45 11.91
C TRP A 127 3.09 2.55 10.73
N ILE A 128 2.33 1.48 10.56
CA ILE A 128 2.34 0.61 9.38
C ILE A 128 0.90 0.59 8.84
N THR A 129 0.69 1.09 7.63
CA THR A 129 -0.66 1.18 7.04
C THR A 129 -0.80 0.31 5.80
N GLY A 130 -1.96 -0.33 5.65
CA GLY A 130 -2.42 -0.88 4.38
C GLY A 130 -3.42 0.09 3.74
N ILE A 131 -3.43 0.21 2.41
CA ILE A 131 -4.35 1.09 1.68
C ILE A 131 -5.35 0.24 0.91
N LEU A 132 -6.64 0.52 1.11
CA LEU A 132 -7.74 -0.01 0.32
C LEU A 132 -8.27 1.09 -0.61
N TRP A 133 -8.60 0.75 -1.85
CA TRP A 133 -8.92 1.72 -2.89
C TRP A 133 -10.41 1.73 -3.23
N THR A 134 -10.96 2.93 -3.49
CA THR A 134 -12.38 3.05 -3.83
C THR A 134 -12.73 2.47 -5.20
N SER A 135 -11.77 2.27 -6.07
CA SER A 135 -11.93 1.59 -7.37
C SER A 135 -11.95 0.05 -7.28
N GLU A 136 -11.62 -0.51 -6.11
CA GLU A 136 -11.54 -1.97 -5.92
C GLU A 136 -12.78 -2.52 -5.18
N GLU A 137 -13.14 -3.77 -5.49
CA GLU A 137 -14.18 -4.47 -4.75
C GLU A 137 -13.69 -4.85 -3.34
N PRO A 138 -14.44 -4.47 -2.28
CA PRO A 138 -14.06 -4.78 -0.91
C PRO A 138 -14.18 -6.27 -0.63
N SER A 139 -13.14 -6.85 -0.04
CA SER A 139 -13.19 -8.22 0.46
C SER A 139 -12.34 -8.38 1.72
N ALA A 140 -12.73 -9.34 2.56
CA ALA A 140 -11.96 -9.73 3.74
C ALA A 140 -10.54 -10.20 3.36
N GLU A 141 -10.43 -10.92 2.24
CA GLU A 141 -9.15 -11.42 1.74
C GLU A 141 -8.21 -10.27 1.33
N ALA A 142 -8.72 -9.28 0.57
CA ALA A 142 -7.94 -8.11 0.18
C ALA A 142 -7.45 -7.32 1.41
N ALA A 143 -8.33 -7.10 2.41
CA ALA A 143 -7.97 -6.44 3.65
C ALA A 143 -6.84 -7.18 4.41
N GLY A 144 -6.94 -8.49 4.53
CA GLY A 144 -5.91 -9.32 5.17
C GLY A 144 -4.58 -9.29 4.41
N ARG A 145 -4.62 -9.36 3.07
CA ARG A 145 -3.42 -9.29 2.22
C ARG A 145 -2.72 -7.93 2.33
N GLU A 146 -3.48 -6.83 2.32
CA GLU A 146 -2.90 -5.50 2.46
C GLU A 146 -2.16 -5.33 3.79
N VAL A 147 -2.76 -5.74 4.91
CA VAL A 147 -2.10 -5.71 6.22
C VAL A 147 -0.83 -6.57 6.22
N ALA A 148 -0.93 -7.80 5.74
CA ALA A 148 0.23 -8.71 5.71
C ALA A 148 1.35 -8.14 4.83
N THR A 149 1.04 -7.63 3.64
CA THR A 149 2.03 -7.05 2.72
C THR A 149 2.69 -5.81 3.32
N ALA A 150 1.91 -4.91 3.95
CA ALA A 150 2.45 -3.71 4.60
C ALA A 150 3.45 -4.07 5.71
N ILE A 151 3.15 -5.08 6.53
CA ILE A 151 4.05 -5.55 7.59
C ILE A 151 5.33 -6.17 7.02
N GLN A 152 5.22 -7.00 5.98
CA GLN A 152 6.40 -7.63 5.37
C GLN A 152 7.27 -6.60 4.62
N ARG A 153 6.67 -5.62 3.95
CA ARG A 153 7.37 -4.47 3.35
C ARG A 153 8.13 -3.67 4.41
N PHE A 154 7.45 -3.32 5.49
CA PHE A 154 8.08 -2.64 6.63
C PHE A 154 9.27 -3.44 7.18
N ALA A 155 9.11 -4.75 7.38
CA ALA A 155 10.18 -5.63 7.86
C ALA A 155 11.37 -5.66 6.88
N HIS A 156 11.10 -5.71 5.57
CA HIS A 156 12.13 -5.62 4.54
C HIS A 156 12.92 -4.29 4.65
N VAL A 157 12.21 -3.16 4.69
CA VAL A 157 12.82 -1.82 4.80
C VAL A 157 13.63 -1.67 6.09
N ARG A 158 13.19 -2.23 7.21
CA ARG A 158 13.93 -2.20 8.49
C ARG A 158 15.22 -3.00 8.44
N ARG A 159 15.29 -4.05 7.63
CA ARG A 159 16.46 -4.94 7.50
C ARG A 159 17.46 -4.48 6.45
N HIS A 160 16.96 -3.90 5.35
CA HIS A 160 17.79 -3.61 4.16
C HIS A 160 17.92 -2.11 3.86
N GLY A 161 17.16 -1.26 4.54
CA GLY A 161 17.03 0.15 4.21
C GLY A 161 16.00 0.40 3.10
N PRO A 162 15.74 1.67 2.74
CA PRO A 162 14.83 2.04 1.66
C PRO A 162 15.40 1.61 0.29
N ALA A 163 14.52 1.16 -0.60
CA ALA A 163 14.87 0.79 -1.96
C ALA A 163 15.16 2.06 -2.79
N THR A 164 16.38 2.20 -3.29
CA THR A 164 16.84 3.37 -4.05
C THR A 164 17.04 3.10 -5.54
N THR A 165 16.92 1.85 -5.98
CA THR A 165 17.00 1.45 -7.39
C THR A 165 15.82 0.56 -7.75
N LEU A 166 15.46 0.51 -9.02
CA LEU A 166 14.39 -0.36 -9.50
C LEU A 166 14.61 -1.83 -9.09
N LYS A 167 15.85 -2.32 -9.19
CA LYS A 167 16.20 -3.68 -8.72
C LYS A 167 15.85 -3.90 -7.24
N ALA A 168 16.17 -2.90 -6.40
CA ALA A 168 15.86 -2.98 -4.96
C ALA A 168 14.35 -2.88 -4.71
N MET A 169 13.62 -2.05 -5.49
CA MET A 169 12.15 -1.92 -5.41
C MET A 169 11.45 -3.22 -5.79
N LEU A 170 11.87 -3.87 -6.88
CA LEU A 170 11.36 -5.18 -7.28
C LEU A 170 11.59 -6.23 -6.21
N LYS A 171 12.81 -6.29 -5.65
CA LYS A 171 13.13 -7.22 -4.57
C LYS A 171 12.27 -6.99 -3.33
N GLN A 172 12.14 -5.74 -2.88
CA GLN A 172 11.30 -5.37 -1.74
C GLN A 172 9.86 -5.83 -1.92
N GLU A 173 9.24 -5.49 -3.06
CA GLU A 173 7.83 -5.81 -3.29
C GLU A 173 7.61 -7.29 -3.55
N GLY A 174 8.47 -7.94 -4.31
CA GLY A 174 8.39 -9.39 -4.52
C GLY A 174 8.45 -10.18 -3.21
N GLU A 175 9.44 -9.88 -2.36
CA GLU A 175 9.58 -10.54 -1.06
C GLU A 175 8.40 -10.23 -0.12
N ALA A 176 7.91 -8.99 -0.10
CA ALA A 176 6.76 -8.60 0.73
C ALA A 176 5.47 -9.30 0.29
N MET A 177 5.15 -9.26 -1.00
CA MET A 177 3.97 -9.89 -1.57
C MET A 177 4.00 -11.42 -1.41
N ALA A 178 5.12 -12.06 -1.73
CA ALA A 178 5.27 -13.51 -1.58
C ALA A 178 5.20 -13.95 -0.10
N ALA A 179 5.75 -13.14 0.83
CA ALA A 179 5.63 -13.40 2.27
C ALA A 179 4.20 -13.22 2.78
N ALA A 180 3.42 -12.33 2.20
CA ALA A 180 2.00 -12.15 2.48
C ALA A 180 1.10 -13.22 1.85
N GLY A 181 1.63 -14.07 0.97
CA GLY A 181 0.87 -15.10 0.26
C GLY A 181 0.10 -14.58 -0.94
N CYS A 182 0.51 -13.42 -1.50
CA CYS A 182 -0.08 -12.90 -2.72
C CYS A 182 0.11 -13.87 -3.89
N ARG A 183 -0.91 -13.96 -4.74
CA ARG A 183 -0.90 -14.74 -5.99
C ARG A 183 -1.01 -13.86 -7.23
N GLU A 184 -1.26 -12.58 -7.04
CA GLU A 184 -1.42 -11.57 -8.07
C GLU A 184 -0.54 -10.36 -7.74
N PRO A 185 -0.12 -9.56 -8.75
CA PRO A 185 -0.42 -9.74 -10.18
C PRO A 185 0.38 -10.87 -10.83
N VAL A 186 -0.13 -11.41 -11.94
CA VAL A 186 0.52 -12.46 -12.73
C VAL A 186 0.62 -12.04 -14.19
N LEU A 187 1.63 -12.54 -14.88
CA LEU A 187 1.82 -12.50 -16.33
C LEU A 187 2.04 -13.91 -16.84
N ASP A 188 1.75 -14.17 -18.10
CA ASP A 188 2.13 -15.43 -18.73
C ASP A 188 3.66 -15.52 -18.95
N ALA A 189 4.13 -16.67 -19.40
CA ALA A 189 5.56 -16.93 -19.54
C ALA A 189 6.25 -16.02 -20.58
N ASP A 190 5.55 -15.70 -21.66
CA ASP A 190 6.08 -14.87 -22.75
C ASP A 190 6.15 -13.40 -22.28
N ASP A 191 5.10 -12.91 -21.64
CA ASP A 191 5.06 -11.57 -21.05
C ASP A 191 6.09 -11.40 -19.92
N LEU A 192 6.32 -12.43 -19.10
CA LEU A 192 7.37 -12.41 -18.08
C LEU A 192 8.77 -12.33 -18.71
N ALA A 193 9.01 -13.10 -19.77
CA ALA A 193 10.29 -13.09 -20.50
C ALA A 193 10.53 -11.71 -21.13
N TYR A 194 9.54 -11.19 -21.87
CA TYR A 194 9.58 -9.85 -22.45
C TYR A 194 9.83 -8.77 -21.40
N THR A 195 9.06 -8.80 -20.28
CA THR A 195 9.20 -7.83 -19.20
C THR A 195 10.60 -7.86 -18.61
N ARG A 196 11.17 -9.04 -18.39
CA ARG A 196 12.53 -9.22 -17.84
C ARG A 196 13.59 -8.64 -18.76
N GLU A 197 13.52 -8.92 -20.06
CA GLU A 197 14.46 -8.44 -21.05
C GLU A 197 14.37 -6.92 -21.21
N THR A 198 13.17 -6.39 -21.41
CA THR A 198 12.91 -4.96 -21.60
C THR A 198 13.28 -4.13 -20.37
N MET A 199 13.11 -4.69 -19.16
CA MET A 199 13.41 -4.00 -17.90
C MET A 199 14.89 -4.00 -17.52
N ALA A 200 15.70 -4.92 -18.06
CA ALA A 200 17.10 -5.09 -17.68
C ALA A 200 17.93 -3.80 -17.71
N PRO A 201 17.82 -2.89 -18.72
CA PRO A 201 18.58 -1.64 -18.76
C PRO A 201 18.21 -0.64 -17.65
N TYR A 202 17.01 -0.78 -17.05
CA TYR A 202 16.47 0.14 -16.05
C TYR A 202 16.74 -0.28 -14.61
N LEU A 203 17.25 -1.47 -14.36
CA LEU A 203 17.40 -2.03 -13.01
C LEU A 203 18.25 -1.17 -12.06
N VAL A 204 19.21 -0.42 -12.59
CA VAL A 204 20.07 0.48 -11.81
C VAL A 204 19.49 1.88 -11.62
N ARG A 205 18.38 2.19 -12.31
CA ARG A 205 17.70 3.49 -12.21
C ARG A 205 16.93 3.58 -10.88
N GLY A 206 16.85 4.80 -10.35
CA GLY A 206 16.12 5.08 -9.10
C GLY A 206 15.14 6.24 -9.24
N ASP A 207 15.06 6.85 -10.42
CA ASP A 207 14.14 7.95 -10.67
C ASP A 207 12.68 7.48 -10.75
N ARG A 208 11.78 8.27 -10.18
CA ARG A 208 10.35 7.94 -10.08
C ARG A 208 9.68 7.67 -11.44
N PRO A 209 9.90 8.48 -12.51
CA PRO A 209 9.29 8.21 -13.81
C PRO A 209 9.59 6.81 -14.35
N THR A 210 10.87 6.41 -14.32
CA THR A 210 11.29 5.07 -14.74
C THR A 210 10.68 3.98 -13.85
N ALA A 211 10.73 4.17 -12.53
CA ALA A 211 10.20 3.18 -11.58
C ALA A 211 8.67 3.00 -11.73
N VAL A 212 7.91 4.08 -11.91
CA VAL A 212 6.46 4.01 -12.14
C VAL A 212 6.14 3.24 -13.41
N ALA A 213 6.78 3.59 -14.54
CA ALA A 213 6.55 2.90 -15.82
C ALA A 213 6.89 1.40 -15.72
N CYS A 214 8.00 1.06 -15.09
CA CYS A 214 8.41 -0.33 -14.91
C CYS A 214 7.52 -1.12 -13.95
N LEU A 215 7.14 -0.55 -12.81
CA LEU A 215 6.38 -1.26 -11.78
C LEU A 215 4.89 -1.38 -12.13
N TYR A 216 4.28 -0.27 -12.61
CA TYR A 216 2.83 -0.17 -12.79
C TYR A 216 2.38 -0.20 -14.24
N GLY A 217 3.31 -0.05 -15.19
CA GLY A 217 3.04 -0.10 -16.63
C GLY A 217 2.83 1.26 -17.28
N ASP A 218 2.67 1.23 -18.60
CA ASP A 218 2.62 2.40 -19.45
C ASP A 218 1.40 3.30 -19.23
N GLU A 219 0.27 2.71 -18.85
CA GLU A 219 -0.94 3.47 -18.52
C GLU A 219 -0.70 4.36 -17.30
N ALA A 220 -0.13 3.80 -16.23
CA ALA A 220 0.25 4.52 -15.03
C ALA A 220 1.26 5.64 -15.32
N ALA A 221 2.24 5.36 -16.18
CA ALA A 221 3.22 6.36 -16.60
C ALA A 221 2.54 7.54 -17.31
N ARG A 222 1.68 7.26 -18.30
CA ARG A 222 0.96 8.30 -19.05
C ARG A 222 0.05 9.13 -18.15
N GLU A 223 -0.65 8.50 -17.21
CA GLU A 223 -1.53 9.20 -16.26
C GLU A 223 -0.76 10.22 -15.41
N LEU A 224 0.49 9.91 -15.07
CA LEU A 224 1.38 10.81 -14.32
C LEU A 224 2.22 11.75 -15.22
N GLY A 225 2.01 11.72 -16.53
CA GLY A 225 2.78 12.53 -17.48
C GLY A 225 4.22 12.03 -17.69
N TYR A 226 4.49 10.76 -17.40
CA TYR A 226 5.79 10.14 -17.60
C TYR A 226 5.87 9.39 -18.94
N PRO A 227 7.08 9.23 -19.51
CA PRO A 227 7.27 8.46 -20.74
C PRO A 227 6.90 6.98 -20.54
N PRO A 228 6.12 6.37 -21.45
CA PRO A 228 5.92 4.93 -21.48
C PRO A 228 7.21 4.19 -21.89
N LEU A 229 7.40 2.98 -21.40
CA LEU A 229 8.60 2.17 -21.63
C LEU A 229 8.30 0.78 -22.23
N GLY A 230 7.03 0.51 -22.59
CA GLY A 230 6.61 -0.74 -23.23
C GLY A 230 6.09 -1.80 -22.26
N PHE A 231 5.64 -1.42 -21.06
CA PHE A 231 5.19 -2.37 -20.04
C PHE A 231 3.67 -2.43 -19.94
N SER A 232 3.15 -3.64 -19.81
CA SER A 232 1.75 -3.89 -19.45
C SER A 232 1.46 -3.51 -18.00
N ALA A 233 0.17 -3.45 -17.65
CA ALA A 233 -0.26 -3.07 -16.31
C ALA A 233 0.36 -3.98 -15.24
N ARG A 234 1.01 -3.37 -14.24
CA ARG A 234 1.67 -4.03 -13.10
C ARG A 234 2.75 -5.04 -13.46
N ALA A 235 3.34 -4.94 -14.66
CA ALA A 235 4.31 -5.91 -15.15
C ALA A 235 5.51 -6.11 -14.22
N GLY A 236 6.07 -5.02 -13.69
CA GLY A 236 7.18 -5.14 -12.73
C GLY A 236 6.80 -5.79 -11.43
N LEU A 237 5.59 -5.54 -10.91
CA LEU A 237 5.12 -6.20 -9.70
C LEU A 237 4.88 -7.70 -9.93
N ALA A 238 4.35 -8.09 -11.09
CA ALA A 238 4.19 -9.49 -11.47
C ALA A 238 5.55 -10.20 -11.59
N LEU A 239 6.52 -9.57 -12.28
CA LEU A 239 7.88 -10.11 -12.38
C LEU A 239 8.55 -10.25 -11.01
N ALA A 240 8.36 -9.28 -10.11
CA ALA A 240 8.90 -9.32 -8.76
C ALA A 240 8.33 -10.46 -7.93
N LEU A 241 7.00 -10.67 -8.02
CA LEU A 241 6.31 -11.74 -7.32
C LEU A 241 6.73 -13.11 -7.83
N ASP A 242 6.78 -13.31 -9.16
CA ASP A 242 7.26 -14.52 -9.80
C ASP A 242 8.67 -14.90 -9.32
N ALA A 243 9.60 -13.96 -9.39
CA ALA A 243 10.98 -14.16 -8.94
C ALA A 243 11.07 -14.55 -7.45
N ALA A 244 10.25 -13.93 -6.60
CA ALA A 244 10.22 -14.24 -5.18
C ALA A 244 9.60 -15.61 -4.86
N HIS A 245 8.64 -16.08 -5.66
CA HIS A 245 8.09 -17.42 -5.54
C HIS A 245 9.11 -18.50 -5.93
N HIS A 246 9.86 -18.30 -7.03
CA HIS A 246 10.91 -19.23 -7.45
C HIS A 246 12.03 -19.34 -6.40
N ALA A 247 12.51 -18.20 -5.88
CA ALA A 247 13.57 -18.18 -4.86
C ALA A 247 13.19 -18.86 -3.51
N ARG A 248 11.92 -19.17 -3.28
CA ARG A 248 11.45 -19.90 -2.08
C ARG A 248 11.32 -21.39 -2.28
N GLN A 249 11.40 -21.86 -3.51
CA GLN A 249 11.30 -23.28 -3.87
C GLN A 249 12.68 -23.95 -3.95
N GLU A 250 13.75 -23.14 -4.07
CA GLU A 250 15.15 -23.54 -4.01
C GLU A 250 15.67 -23.58 -2.56
#